data_d6e6e3c294bc66d7bcf7f07ae956c3a4
#
_entry.id   d6e6e3c294bc66d7bcf7f07ae956c3a4
#
_cell.length_a   1.000
_cell.length_b   1.000
_cell.length_c   1.000
_cell.angle_alpha   90.00
_cell.angle_beta   90.00
_cell.angle_gamma   90.00
#
_symmetry.space_group_name_H-M   'P 1'
#
loop_
_entity.id
_entity.type
_entity.pdbx_description
1 polymer ?
#
loop_
_entity_poly.entity_id
_entity_poly.type
_entity_poly.pdbx_seq_one_letter_code
_entity_poly.pdbx_strand_id
1 'polypeptide(L)' 'MSSGSPYGTWTTKQNKLFEKALASYDKETPDRWHNIAQAVGGGKSVEEVKRHYELLVKDLMRIDSGE' A
#
# COMPACT_ATOMS: atom_id res chain seq x y z
N MET A 1 -1.06 6.03 -20.47
CA MET A 1 -1.04 6.09 -20.13
C MET A 1 -0.79 6.15 -19.14
N SER A 2 -0.87 6.17 -18.68
CA SER A 2 -0.77 6.34 -17.93
C SER A 2 -0.12 6.55 -17.16
N SER A 3 0.05 6.47 -17.12
CA SER A 3 0.88 6.69 -16.61
C SER A 3 1.01 7.64 -15.73
N GLY A 4 1.30 8.23 -15.21
CA GLY A 4 1.34 9.26 -14.28
C GLY A 4 1.01 8.89 -12.86
N SER A 5 0.93 7.66 -12.59
CA SER A 5 0.65 7.23 -11.23
C SER A 5 1.88 7.44 -10.37
N PRO A 6 1.76 8.14 -9.23
CA PRO A 6 2.88 8.31 -8.33
C PRO A 6 3.31 7.02 -7.66
N TYR A 7 2.52 6.00 -7.79
CA TYR A 7 2.81 4.73 -7.16
C TYR A 7 3.42 3.72 -8.12
N GLY A 8 3.85 4.19 -9.27
CA GLY A 8 4.55 3.33 -10.21
C GLY A 8 3.68 2.28 -10.83
N THR A 9 3.98 1.04 -10.55
CA THR A 9 3.30 -0.07 -11.21
C THR A 9 2.00 -0.49 -10.53
N TRP A 10 1.59 0.21 -9.50
CA TRP A 10 0.37 -0.17 -8.80
C TRP A 10 -0.85 0.25 -9.62
N THR A 11 -1.74 -0.69 -9.84
CA THR A 11 -3.00 -0.41 -10.52
C THR A 11 -4.05 0.04 -9.51
N THR A 12 -5.13 0.60 -10.04
CA THR A 12 -6.24 1.00 -9.18
C THR A 12 -6.79 -0.20 -8.40
N LYS A 13 -6.88 -1.33 -9.07
CA LYS A 13 -7.38 -2.52 -8.42
C LYS A 13 -6.45 -2.97 -7.30
N GLN A 14 -5.16 -2.93 -7.56
CA GLN A 14 -4.19 -3.32 -6.55
C GLN A 14 -4.24 -2.37 -5.36
N ASN A 15 -4.41 -1.09 -5.62
CA ASN A 15 -4.55 -0.13 -4.54
C ASN A 15 -5.74 -0.46 -3.65
N LYS A 16 -6.85 -0.80 -4.26
CA LYS A 16 -8.04 -1.13 -3.48
C LYS A 16 -7.83 -2.38 -2.65
N LEU A 17 -7.20 -3.38 -3.23
CA LEU A 17 -6.90 -4.59 -2.49
C LEU A 17 -5.95 -4.31 -1.34
N PHE A 18 -5.01 -3.41 -1.57
CA PHE A 18 -4.06 -3.02 -0.54
C PHE A 18 -4.79 -2.36 0.63
N GLU A 19 -5.68 -1.44 0.33
CA GLU A 19 -6.43 -0.74 1.37
C GLU A 19 -7.29 -1.71 2.17
N LYS A 20 -7.92 -2.64 1.47
CA LYS A 20 -8.73 -3.65 2.15
C LYS A 20 -7.86 -4.52 3.05
N ALA A 21 -6.71 -4.90 2.56
CA ALA A 21 -5.81 -5.74 3.33
C ALA A 21 -5.31 -5.00 4.57
N LEU A 22 -5.03 -3.71 4.44
CA LEU A 22 -4.60 -2.93 5.59
C LEU A 22 -5.67 -2.92 6.67
N ALA A 23 -6.92 -2.86 6.27
CA ALA A 23 -8.01 -2.88 7.22
C ALA A 23 -8.18 -4.25 7.86
N SER A 24 -7.86 -5.29 7.11
CA SER A 24 -8.03 -6.66 7.60
C SER A 24 -6.88 -7.09 8.50
N TYR A 25 -5.67 -6.66 8.17
CA TYR A 25 -4.48 -7.08 8.91
C TYR A 25 -3.87 -5.87 9.58
N ASP A 26 -4.21 -5.67 10.84
CA ASP A 26 -3.66 -4.53 11.56
C ASP A 26 -2.20 -4.80 11.96
N LYS A 27 -1.60 -3.82 12.60
CA LYS A 27 -0.17 -3.91 12.88
C LYS A 27 0.19 -5.00 13.88
N GLU A 28 -0.77 -5.55 14.56
CA GLU A 28 -0.50 -6.62 15.50
C GLU A 28 -0.65 -7.99 14.88
N THR A 29 -1.10 -8.04 13.64
CA THR A 29 -1.25 -9.31 12.94
C THR A 29 0.13 -9.89 12.62
N PRO A 30 0.41 -11.13 12.98
CA PRO A 30 1.68 -11.75 12.61
C PRO A 30 1.78 -11.81 11.09
N ASP A 31 3.00 -11.59 10.60
CA ASP A 31 3.24 -11.61 9.16
C ASP A 31 2.31 -10.67 8.41
N ARG A 32 2.01 -9.55 9.02
CA ARG A 32 1.09 -8.59 8.43
C ARG A 32 1.45 -8.25 6.99
N TRP A 33 2.70 -7.90 6.79
CA TRP A 33 3.12 -7.45 5.46
C TRP A 33 3.10 -8.57 4.45
N HIS A 34 3.42 -9.77 4.89
CA HIS A 34 3.36 -10.93 4.02
C HIS A 34 1.91 -11.18 3.58
N ASN A 35 1.00 -11.11 4.54
CA ASN A 35 -0.41 -11.31 4.23
C ASN A 35 -0.95 -10.24 3.30
N ILE A 36 -0.52 -9.01 3.53
CA ILE A 36 -0.96 -7.91 2.68
C ILE A 36 -0.42 -8.09 1.26
N ALA A 37 0.83 -8.49 1.14
CA ALA A 37 1.42 -8.70 -0.17
C ALA A 37 0.66 -9.76 -0.94
N GLN A 38 0.29 -10.84 -0.25
CA GLN A 38 -0.47 -11.90 -0.89
C GLN A 38 -1.87 -11.45 -1.28
N ALA A 39 -2.48 -10.63 -0.45
CA ALA A 39 -3.82 -10.13 -0.75
C ALA A 39 -3.82 -9.23 -1.98
N VAL A 40 -2.78 -8.43 -2.11
CA VAL A 40 -2.68 -7.54 -3.26
C VAL A 40 -2.43 -8.36 -4.53
N GLY A 41 -1.59 -9.38 -4.43
CA GLY A 41 -1.29 -10.20 -5.59
C GLY A 41 -0.43 -9.47 -6.59
N GLY A 42 -0.48 -9.94 -7.82
CA GLY A 42 0.25 -9.29 -8.90
C GLY A 42 1.76 -9.33 -8.74
N GLY A 43 2.27 -10.26 -7.97
CA GLY A 43 3.70 -10.39 -7.81
C GLY A 43 4.33 -9.38 -6.89
N LYS A 44 3.53 -8.71 -6.09
CA LYS A 44 4.07 -7.73 -5.15
C LYS A 44 4.79 -8.42 -4.01
N SER A 45 5.96 -7.91 -3.67
CA SER A 45 6.75 -8.44 -2.57
C SER A 45 6.41 -7.68 -1.30
N VAL A 46 6.88 -8.23 -0.18
CA VAL A 46 6.69 -7.57 1.10
C VAL A 46 7.31 -6.19 1.09
N GLU A 47 8.49 -6.08 0.50
CA GLU A 47 9.18 -4.80 0.45
C GLU A 47 8.39 -3.78 -0.35
N GLU A 48 7.78 -4.22 -1.43
CA GLU A 48 7.00 -3.31 -2.27
C GLU A 48 5.78 -2.79 -1.55
N VAL A 49 5.07 -3.65 -0.85
CA VAL A 49 3.89 -3.19 -0.12
C VAL A 49 4.28 -2.30 1.04
N LYS A 50 5.40 -2.57 1.68
CA LYS A 50 5.87 -1.70 2.77
C LYS A 50 6.21 -0.32 2.24
N ARG A 51 6.89 -0.28 1.11
CA ARG A 51 7.26 0.99 0.51
C ARG A 51 6.00 1.76 0.08
N HIS A 52 5.06 1.04 -0.48
CA HIS A 52 3.81 1.66 -0.88
C HIS A 52 3.10 2.28 0.32
N TYR A 53 3.10 1.56 1.42
CA TYR A 53 2.50 2.05 2.65
C TYR A 53 3.20 3.32 3.14
N GLU A 54 4.51 3.33 3.07
CA GLU A 54 5.27 4.50 3.51
C GLU A 54 4.94 5.72 2.68
N LEU A 55 4.79 5.53 1.38
CA LEU A 55 4.43 6.63 0.51
C LEU A 55 3.04 7.17 0.85
N LEU A 56 2.14 6.25 1.13
CA LEU A 56 0.78 6.63 1.49
C LEU A 56 0.75 7.41 2.79
N VAL A 57 1.47 6.93 3.77
CA VAL A 57 1.53 7.60 5.07
C VAL A 57 2.16 8.97 4.95
N LYS A 58 3.20 9.07 4.15
CA LYS A 58 3.84 10.35 3.94
C LYS A 58 2.87 11.36 3.35
N ASP A 59 2.09 10.92 2.38
CA ASP A 59 1.12 11.81 1.77
C ASP A 59 0.12 12.31 2.79
N LEU A 60 -0.37 11.40 3.60
CA LEU A 60 -1.35 11.77 4.62
C LEU A 60 -0.76 12.72 5.64
N MET A 61 0.45 12.45 6.05
CA MET A 61 1.10 13.31 7.03
C MET A 61 1.39 14.69 6.47
N ARG A 62 1.73 14.73 5.20
CA ARG A 62 1.96 16.00 4.57
C ARG A 62 0.71 16.87 4.58
N ILE A 63 -0.39 16.26 4.22
CA ILE A 63 -1.66 16.97 4.21
C ILE A 63 -1.99 17.47 5.61
N ASP A 64 -1.73 16.63 6.56
CA ASP A 64 -2.05 16.91 7.93
C ASP A 64 -1.24 18.08 8.46
N SER A 65 0.05 18.00 8.30
CA SER A 65 0.92 19.03 8.87
C SER A 65 0.94 20.26 8.00
N GLY A 66 0.45 20.17 6.82
CA GLY A 66 0.49 21.29 5.95
C GLY A 66 -0.26 22.44 6.43
N GLU A 67 -0.35 22.46 7.04
CA GLU A 67 -0.57 23.33 7.36
C GLU A 67 -0.66 23.99 7.26
#